data_a6e434ab36aead35898d53b97ebdcf11
#
_entry.id   a6e434ab36aead35898d53b97ebdcf11
#
_cell.length_a   1.000
_cell.length_b   1.000
_cell.length_c   1.000
_cell.angle_alpha   90.00
_cell.angle_beta   90.00
_cell.angle_gamma   90.00
#
_symmetry.space_group_name_H-M   'P 1'
#
loop_
_entity.id
_entity.type
_entity.pdbx_description
1 polymer ?
#
loop_
_entity_poly.entity_id
_entity_poly.type
_entity_poly.pdbx_seq_one_letter_code
_entity_poly.pdbx_strand_id
1 'polypeptide(L)'
;MARDILSDPEKAALLAAVKDVEKRSAAEVVIAFRDRSGSYRDADLLAGALLAFLTLWFQLFTPWEFSLPVILGSPVLAGALGALLSSLASPVRRLLTSTASRRERVRTAALSAFHDMRVSETRDRTGVLVYVSLLERTAAVVPDSGVRRHVDRDAWDAATRTVEKAAAGASPGMPV
;
A
#
# COMPACT_ATOMS: atom_id res chain seq x y z
N MET A 1 -14.01 -10.48 5.07
CA MET A 1 -13.32 -11.13 6.18
C MET A 1 -12.01 -10.40 6.38
N ALA A 2 -11.87 -9.60 7.44
CA ALA A 2 -10.58 -9.02 7.80
C ALA A 2 -9.69 -10.19 8.25
N ARG A 3 -8.63 -10.50 7.50
CA ARG A 3 -7.58 -11.41 7.93
C ARG A 3 -7.03 -10.85 9.24
N ASP A 4 -6.89 -11.69 10.25
CA ASP A 4 -6.18 -11.34 11.49
C ASP A 4 -4.71 -11.07 11.15
N ILE A 5 -4.40 -9.80 10.94
CA ILE A 5 -3.08 -9.33 10.44
C ILE A 5 -2.06 -9.33 11.58
N LEU A 6 -2.56 -9.19 12.80
CA LEU A 6 -1.77 -9.15 14.03
C LEU A 6 -2.16 -10.32 14.93
N SER A 7 -1.18 -10.92 15.57
CA SER A 7 -1.42 -11.89 16.65
C SER A 7 -2.03 -11.20 17.89
N ASP A 8 -2.66 -11.96 18.75
CA ASP A 8 -3.28 -11.40 19.96
C ASP A 8 -2.30 -10.63 20.86
N PRO A 9 -1.04 -11.10 21.09
CA PRO A 9 -0.05 -10.32 21.86
C PRO A 9 0.36 -9.02 21.15
N GLU A 10 0.45 -9.01 19.82
CA GLU A 10 0.77 -7.79 19.05
C GLU A 10 -0.37 -6.77 19.12
N LYS A 11 -1.62 -7.22 19.04
CA LYS A 11 -2.80 -6.37 19.27
C LYS A 11 -2.80 -5.76 20.65
N ALA A 12 -2.50 -6.56 21.67
CA ALA A 12 -2.44 -6.09 23.06
C ALA A 12 -1.33 -5.04 23.26
N ALA A 13 -0.14 -5.28 22.70
CA ALA A 13 0.98 -4.34 22.75
C ALA A 13 0.64 -3.02 22.04
N LEU A 14 0.02 -3.10 20.85
CA LEU A 14 -0.39 -1.93 20.09
C LEU A 14 -1.44 -1.09 20.83
N LEU A 15 -2.46 -1.75 21.40
CA LEU A 15 -3.48 -1.09 22.21
C LEU A 15 -2.89 -0.44 23.47
N ALA A 16 -1.91 -1.09 24.09
CA ALA A 16 -1.21 -0.51 25.26
C ALA A 16 -0.44 0.76 24.86
N ALA A 17 0.27 0.71 23.71
CA ALA A 17 0.99 1.88 23.18
C ALA A 17 0.05 3.04 22.83
N VAL A 18 -1.10 2.78 22.19
CA VAL A 18 -2.11 3.78 21.90
C VAL A 18 -2.63 4.43 23.20
N LYS A 19 -3.02 3.61 24.17
CA LYS A 19 -3.49 4.12 25.48
C LYS A 19 -2.44 4.94 26.22
N ASP A 20 -1.16 4.61 26.08
CA ASP A 20 -0.08 5.39 26.71
C ASP A 20 0.05 6.78 26.06
N VAL A 21 -0.05 6.86 24.73
CA VAL A 21 -0.07 8.16 24.01
C VAL A 21 -1.29 8.99 24.41
N GLU A 22 -2.48 8.40 24.43
CA GLU A 22 -3.73 9.08 24.78
C GLU A 22 -3.75 9.56 26.23
N LYS A 23 -3.08 8.85 27.15
CA LYS A 23 -2.93 9.29 28.55
C LYS A 23 -2.00 10.49 28.72
N ARG A 24 -1.01 10.64 27.83
CA ARG A 24 0.00 11.71 27.89
C ARG A 24 -0.33 12.91 27.02
N SER A 25 -1.33 12.79 26.16
CA SER A 25 -1.74 13.85 25.23
C SER A 25 -3.26 13.91 25.12
N ALA A 26 -3.77 14.99 24.55
CA ALA A 26 -5.17 15.12 24.19
C ALA A 26 -5.49 14.45 22.83
N ALA A 27 -4.55 13.76 22.23
CA ALA A 27 -4.74 13.10 20.94
C ALA A 27 -5.53 11.80 21.06
N GLU A 28 -6.48 11.59 20.18
CA GLU A 28 -7.20 10.32 19.99
C GLU A 28 -6.61 9.59 18.78
N VAL A 29 -5.99 8.42 19.01
CA VAL A 29 -5.24 7.71 17.98
C VAL A 29 -6.04 6.53 17.45
N VAL A 30 -6.33 6.57 16.16
CA VAL A 30 -6.97 5.45 15.42
C VAL A 30 -5.95 4.80 14.52
N ILE A 31 -5.85 3.47 14.55
CA ILE A 31 -4.96 2.71 13.67
C ILE A 31 -5.79 1.88 12.71
N ALA A 32 -5.52 2.04 11.42
CA ALA A 32 -6.18 1.30 10.34
C ALA A 32 -5.18 0.48 9.54
N PHE A 33 -5.38 -0.84 9.49
CA PHE A 33 -4.63 -1.75 8.63
C PHE A 33 -5.43 -2.07 7.39
N ARG A 34 -4.78 -2.03 6.22
CA ARG A 34 -5.37 -2.41 4.95
C ARG A 34 -4.41 -3.28 4.14
N ASP A 35 -4.94 -4.28 3.47
CA ASP A 35 -4.14 -5.16 2.61
C ASP A 35 -3.51 -4.38 1.47
N ARG A 36 -4.24 -3.41 0.91
CA ARG A 36 -3.79 -2.53 -0.19
C ARG A 36 -4.52 -1.19 -0.16
N SER A 37 -3.87 -0.15 -0.68
CA SER A 37 -4.39 1.22 -0.69
C SER A 37 -4.88 1.71 -2.06
N GLY A 38 -4.77 0.90 -3.11
CA GLY A 38 -5.19 1.34 -4.45
C GLY A 38 -5.41 0.22 -5.46
N SER A 39 -5.86 0.61 -6.66
CA SER A 39 -5.93 -0.26 -7.83
C SER A 39 -4.56 -0.35 -8.49
N TYR A 40 -4.15 -1.56 -8.88
CA TYR A 40 -2.89 -1.83 -9.57
C TYR A 40 -3.11 -2.29 -11.01
N ARG A 41 -4.29 -1.97 -11.59
CA ARG A 41 -4.63 -2.32 -12.97
C ARG A 41 -3.59 -1.83 -13.96
N ASP A 42 -3.05 -0.63 -13.74
CA ASP A 42 -2.00 -0.06 -14.60
C ASP A 42 -0.73 -0.91 -14.61
N ALA A 43 -0.31 -1.42 -13.43
CA ALA A 43 0.83 -2.32 -13.31
C ALA A 43 0.56 -3.69 -13.96
N ASP A 44 -0.66 -4.21 -13.79
CA ASP A 44 -1.06 -5.48 -14.40
C ASP A 44 -1.11 -5.37 -15.94
N LEU A 45 -1.66 -4.28 -16.47
CA LEU A 45 -1.67 -3.99 -17.91
C LEU A 45 -0.26 -3.80 -18.45
N LEU A 46 0.61 -3.11 -17.72
CA LEU A 46 2.01 -2.94 -18.11
C LEU A 46 2.75 -4.29 -18.18
N ALA A 47 2.54 -5.15 -17.18
CA ALA A 47 3.10 -6.51 -17.20
C ALA A 47 2.62 -7.31 -18.39
N GLY A 48 1.32 -7.23 -18.69
CA GLY A 48 0.73 -7.87 -19.87
C GLY A 48 1.31 -7.33 -21.18
N ALA A 49 1.41 -6.00 -21.31
CA ALA A 49 1.98 -5.36 -22.50
C ALA A 49 3.45 -5.74 -22.72
N LEU A 50 4.24 -5.79 -21.65
CA LEU A 50 5.64 -6.22 -21.71
C LEU A 50 5.77 -7.67 -22.18
N LEU A 51 4.95 -8.58 -21.65
CA LEU A 51 5.00 -9.98 -22.05
C LEU A 51 4.52 -10.19 -23.50
N ALA A 52 3.48 -9.48 -23.93
CA ALA A 52 3.03 -9.46 -25.30
C ALA A 52 4.11 -8.97 -26.26
N PHE A 53 4.77 -7.85 -25.90
CA PHE A 53 5.87 -7.30 -26.68
C PHE A 53 7.06 -8.25 -26.78
N LEU A 54 7.47 -8.87 -25.68
CA LEU A 54 8.56 -9.85 -25.66
C LEU A 54 8.24 -11.08 -26.52
N THR A 55 6.98 -11.54 -26.51
CA THR A 55 6.53 -12.64 -27.36
C THR A 55 6.62 -12.28 -28.83
N LEU A 56 6.14 -11.11 -29.21
CA LEU A 56 6.22 -10.61 -30.58
C LEU A 56 7.67 -10.40 -31.01
N TRP A 57 8.49 -9.79 -30.15
CA TRP A 57 9.92 -9.63 -30.37
C TRP A 57 10.61 -10.96 -30.64
N PHE A 58 10.37 -11.97 -29.79
CA PHE A 58 10.91 -13.31 -29.96
C PHE A 58 10.55 -13.89 -31.30
N GLN A 59 9.29 -13.82 -31.75
CA GLN A 59 8.82 -14.35 -33.03
C GLN A 59 9.48 -13.68 -34.24
N LEU A 60 9.70 -12.37 -34.18
CA LEU A 60 10.28 -11.59 -35.28
C LEU A 60 11.79 -11.81 -35.44
N PHE A 61 12.51 -12.07 -34.34
CA PHE A 61 13.97 -12.20 -34.37
C PHE A 61 14.49 -13.65 -34.29
N THR A 62 13.60 -14.61 -34.11
CA THR A 62 13.96 -16.01 -34.14
C THR A 62 13.93 -16.52 -35.60
N PRO A 63 14.86 -17.42 -36.01
CA PRO A 63 14.91 -17.96 -37.38
C PRO A 63 13.79 -18.97 -37.68
N TRP A 64 12.87 -19.19 -36.74
CA TRP A 64 11.75 -20.11 -36.90
C TRP A 64 10.59 -19.46 -37.66
N GLU A 65 9.99 -20.17 -38.57
CA GLU A 65 8.81 -19.70 -39.28
C GLU A 65 7.55 -19.98 -38.47
N PHE A 66 6.88 -18.90 -38.06
CA PHE A 66 5.59 -18.98 -37.40
C PHE A 66 4.44 -18.71 -38.38
N SER A 67 3.36 -19.46 -38.27
CA SER A 67 2.16 -19.19 -39.07
C SER A 67 1.47 -17.88 -38.61
N LEU A 68 0.80 -17.20 -39.53
CA LEU A 68 0.14 -15.92 -39.26
C LEU A 68 -0.81 -15.95 -38.04
N PRO A 69 -1.65 -17.01 -37.86
CA PRO A 69 -2.49 -17.10 -36.65
C PRO A 69 -1.70 -17.15 -35.34
N VAL A 70 -0.52 -17.77 -35.35
CA VAL A 70 0.37 -17.82 -34.15
C VAL A 70 0.96 -16.46 -33.88
N ILE A 71 1.42 -15.73 -34.91
CA ILE A 71 1.98 -14.38 -34.75
C ILE A 71 0.94 -13.41 -34.16
N LEU A 72 -0.32 -13.53 -34.60
CA LEU A 72 -1.38 -12.65 -34.10
C LEU A 72 -1.94 -13.07 -32.73
N GLY A 73 -2.08 -14.37 -32.49
CA GLY A 73 -2.76 -14.89 -31.30
C GLY A 73 -1.87 -15.00 -30.08
N SER A 74 -0.62 -15.42 -30.23
CA SER A 74 0.25 -15.69 -29.09
C SER A 74 0.63 -14.44 -28.27
N PRO A 75 0.87 -13.23 -28.84
CA PRO A 75 1.11 -12.04 -28.03
C PRO A 75 -0.11 -11.65 -27.19
N VAL A 76 -1.32 -11.83 -27.73
CA VAL A 76 -2.56 -11.55 -27.01
C VAL A 76 -2.71 -12.48 -25.80
N LEU A 77 -2.50 -13.78 -26.01
CA LEU A 77 -2.55 -14.77 -24.94
C LEU A 77 -1.44 -14.53 -23.90
N ALA A 78 -0.22 -14.24 -24.34
CA ALA A 78 0.89 -13.92 -23.47
C ALA A 78 0.61 -12.65 -22.65
N GLY A 79 0.04 -11.63 -23.28
CA GLY A 79 -0.36 -10.39 -22.59
C GLY A 79 -1.42 -10.64 -21.52
N ALA A 80 -2.46 -11.40 -21.83
CA ALA A 80 -3.48 -11.79 -20.87
C ALA A 80 -2.89 -12.58 -19.70
N LEU A 81 -2.01 -13.53 -19.99
CA LEU A 81 -1.32 -14.32 -18.98
C LEU A 81 -0.41 -13.45 -18.10
N GLY A 82 0.35 -12.52 -18.71
CA GLY A 82 1.20 -11.59 -17.98
C GLY A 82 0.43 -10.68 -17.02
N ALA A 83 -0.70 -10.15 -17.47
CA ALA A 83 -1.60 -9.37 -16.63
C ALA A 83 -2.18 -10.21 -15.48
N LEU A 84 -2.59 -11.44 -15.76
CA LEU A 84 -3.11 -12.37 -14.75
C LEU A 84 -2.04 -12.73 -13.71
N LEU A 85 -0.85 -13.14 -14.14
CA LEU A 85 0.26 -13.46 -13.23
C LEU A 85 0.67 -12.27 -12.37
N SER A 86 0.73 -11.06 -12.94
CA SER A 86 0.96 -9.83 -12.19
C SER A 86 -0.12 -9.61 -11.13
N SER A 87 -1.38 -9.89 -11.47
CA SER A 87 -2.50 -9.72 -10.53
C SER A 87 -2.43 -10.65 -9.32
N LEU A 88 -1.81 -11.79 -9.45
CA LEU A 88 -1.60 -12.77 -8.38
C LEU A 88 -0.31 -12.54 -7.58
N ALA A 89 0.69 -11.89 -8.20
CA ALA A 89 2.02 -11.73 -7.62
C ALA A 89 2.26 -10.31 -7.07
N SER A 90 2.06 -10.12 -5.77
CA SER A 90 2.33 -8.84 -5.08
C SER A 90 3.73 -8.24 -5.34
N PRO A 91 4.85 -9.02 -5.41
CA PRO A 91 6.16 -8.46 -5.69
C PRO A 91 6.29 -7.86 -7.09
N VAL A 92 5.63 -8.44 -8.10
CA VAL A 92 5.63 -7.92 -9.49
C VAL A 92 4.96 -6.54 -9.53
N ARG A 93 3.80 -6.39 -8.92
CA ARG A 93 3.13 -5.09 -8.79
C ARG A 93 3.99 -4.03 -8.12
N ARG A 94 4.71 -4.42 -7.06
CA ARG A 94 5.62 -3.50 -6.36
C ARG A 94 6.80 -3.07 -7.21
N LEU A 95 7.35 -3.97 -8.02
CA LEU A 95 8.46 -3.68 -8.94
C LEU A 95 8.03 -2.71 -10.05
N LEU A 96 6.83 -2.91 -10.61
CA LEU A 96 6.28 -2.10 -11.70
C LEU A 96 5.66 -0.77 -11.23
N THR A 97 5.55 -0.55 -9.92
CA THR A 97 4.99 0.69 -9.37
C THR A 97 6.05 1.50 -8.65
N SER A 98 6.21 2.77 -9.02
CA SER A 98 7.20 3.65 -8.38
C SER A 98 6.89 3.86 -6.89
N THR A 99 7.94 4.12 -6.09
CA THR A 99 7.78 4.40 -4.65
C THR A 99 6.94 5.66 -4.41
N ALA A 100 7.08 6.67 -5.28
CA ALA A 100 6.28 7.89 -5.20
C ALA A 100 4.79 7.62 -5.41
N SER A 101 4.44 6.85 -6.46
CA SER A 101 3.04 6.48 -6.72
C SER A 101 2.43 5.64 -5.59
N ARG A 102 3.21 4.75 -4.97
CA ARG A 102 2.75 3.95 -3.82
C ARG A 102 2.46 4.84 -2.62
N ARG A 103 3.35 5.78 -2.28
CA ARG A 103 3.14 6.73 -1.18
C ARG A 103 1.92 7.60 -1.40
N GLU A 104 1.74 8.10 -2.62
CA GLU A 104 0.57 8.93 -2.96
C GLU A 104 -0.74 8.16 -2.85
N ARG A 105 -0.78 6.91 -3.32
CA ARG A 105 -1.96 6.03 -3.16
C ARG A 105 -2.28 5.78 -1.69
N VAL A 106 -1.28 5.50 -0.85
CA VAL A 106 -1.46 5.30 0.59
C VAL A 106 -1.94 6.59 1.25
N ARG A 107 -1.39 7.74 0.87
CA ARG A 107 -1.82 9.04 1.40
C ARG A 107 -3.29 9.35 1.05
N THR A 108 -3.67 9.15 -0.20
CA THR A 108 -5.05 9.37 -0.66
C THR A 108 -6.02 8.43 0.06
N ALA A 109 -5.67 7.14 0.18
CA ALA A 109 -6.48 6.17 0.91
C ALA A 109 -6.57 6.49 2.42
N ALA A 110 -5.49 6.99 3.02
CA ALA A 110 -5.49 7.43 4.42
C ALA A 110 -6.41 8.63 4.64
N LEU A 111 -6.43 9.61 3.71
CA LEU A 111 -7.34 10.75 3.78
C LEU A 111 -8.81 10.33 3.65
N SER A 112 -9.12 9.40 2.74
CA SER A 112 -10.46 8.83 2.63
C SER A 112 -10.86 8.10 3.92
N ALA A 113 -9.99 7.22 4.43
CA ALA A 113 -10.24 6.48 5.66
C ALA A 113 -10.41 7.40 6.88
N PHE A 114 -9.69 8.52 6.94
CA PHE A 114 -9.83 9.52 7.99
C PHE A 114 -11.24 10.09 8.06
N HIS A 115 -11.85 10.37 6.92
CA HIS A 115 -13.24 10.83 6.83
C HIS A 115 -14.24 9.70 7.07
N ASP A 116 -14.04 8.54 6.44
CA ASP A 116 -14.96 7.39 6.55
C ASP A 116 -15.05 6.86 7.99
N MET A 117 -13.94 6.88 8.72
CA MET A 117 -13.85 6.44 10.11
C MET A 117 -14.19 7.56 11.12
N ARG A 118 -14.60 8.74 10.63
CA ARG A 118 -14.98 9.91 11.44
C ARG A 118 -13.93 10.35 12.47
N VAL A 119 -12.65 10.15 12.14
CA VAL A 119 -11.55 10.53 13.03
C VAL A 119 -11.53 12.03 13.33
N SER A 120 -12.15 12.84 12.47
CA SER A 120 -12.33 14.29 12.65
C SER A 120 -13.46 14.69 13.60
N GLU A 121 -14.28 13.74 14.07
CA GLU A 121 -15.43 14.04 14.94
C GLU A 121 -15.07 14.06 16.45
N THR A 122 -13.80 14.25 16.78
CA THR A 122 -13.37 14.43 18.16
C THR A 122 -13.68 15.85 18.65
N ARG A 123 -13.93 16.00 19.98
CA ARG A 123 -14.40 17.24 20.58
C ARG A 123 -13.47 18.45 20.28
N ASP A 124 -12.15 18.23 20.36
CA ASP A 124 -11.14 19.28 20.18
C ASP A 124 -10.37 19.17 18.85
N ARG A 125 -10.89 18.36 17.91
CA ARG A 125 -10.23 18.09 16.62
C ARG A 125 -8.82 17.53 16.81
N THR A 126 -8.63 16.65 17.78
CA THR A 126 -7.34 16.05 18.15
C THR A 126 -7.17 14.61 17.65
N GLY A 127 -7.98 14.19 16.71
CA GLY A 127 -7.89 12.87 16.08
C GLY A 127 -6.60 12.71 15.26
N VAL A 128 -5.99 11.54 15.36
CA VAL A 128 -4.83 11.13 14.56
C VAL A 128 -5.09 9.75 13.97
N LEU A 129 -5.08 9.63 12.64
CA LEU A 129 -5.14 8.35 11.97
C LEU A 129 -3.74 7.88 11.60
N VAL A 130 -3.37 6.69 12.04
CA VAL A 130 -2.21 5.93 11.56
C VAL A 130 -2.71 4.87 10.60
N TYR A 131 -2.51 5.08 9.31
CA TYR A 131 -2.95 4.19 8.24
C TYR A 131 -1.78 3.36 7.74
N VAL A 132 -1.88 2.03 7.84
CA VAL A 132 -0.83 1.10 7.45
C VAL A 132 -1.30 0.26 6.26
N SER A 133 -0.54 0.27 5.19
CA SER A 133 -0.79 -0.54 4.00
C SER A 133 0.26 -1.63 3.82
N LEU A 134 -0.21 -2.88 3.81
CA LEU A 134 0.65 -4.06 3.80
C LEU A 134 1.30 -4.29 2.43
N LEU A 135 0.54 -4.15 1.34
CA LEU A 135 1.06 -4.34 -0.01
C LEU A 135 2.14 -3.33 -0.33
N GLU A 136 1.88 -2.06 -0.02
CA GLU A 136 2.81 -0.95 -0.27
C GLU A 136 3.98 -0.93 0.71
N ARG A 137 3.88 -1.62 1.85
CA ARG A 137 4.82 -1.55 2.97
C ARG A 137 5.12 -0.11 3.35
N THR A 138 4.07 0.63 3.58
CA THR A 138 4.15 2.06 3.89
C THR A 138 3.00 2.43 4.81
N ALA A 139 3.21 3.45 5.63
CA ALA A 139 2.18 4.03 6.46
C ALA A 139 2.00 5.51 6.11
N ALA A 140 0.83 6.04 6.45
CA ALA A 140 0.56 7.48 6.43
C ALA A 140 -0.05 7.87 7.76
N VAL A 141 0.37 9.00 8.31
CA VAL A 141 -0.18 9.58 9.54
C VAL A 141 -0.93 10.84 9.19
N VAL A 142 -2.23 10.85 9.47
CA VAL A 142 -3.12 11.98 9.16
C VAL A 142 -3.61 12.61 10.46
N PRO A 143 -3.14 13.82 10.80
CA PRO A 143 -3.62 14.56 11.97
C PRO A 143 -4.83 15.42 11.63
N ASP A 144 -5.73 15.59 12.57
CA ASP A 144 -6.77 16.61 12.47
C ASP A 144 -6.21 18.02 12.74
N SER A 145 -7.03 19.01 12.51
CA SER A 145 -6.70 20.43 12.59
C SER A 145 -6.23 20.88 13.98
N GLY A 146 -6.78 20.30 15.04
CA GLY A 146 -6.37 20.58 16.42
C GLY A 146 -4.93 20.17 16.69
N VAL A 147 -4.54 18.96 16.26
CA VAL A 147 -3.17 18.47 16.40
C VAL A 147 -2.19 19.36 15.63
N ARG A 148 -2.53 19.71 14.39
CA ARG A 148 -1.66 20.55 13.52
C ARG A 148 -1.34 21.93 14.10
N ARG A 149 -2.21 22.46 14.96
CA ARG A 149 -2.00 23.79 15.58
C ARG A 149 -1.04 23.75 16.77
N HIS A 150 -0.93 22.58 17.43
CA HIS A 150 -0.23 22.46 18.71
C HIS A 150 1.08 21.68 18.61
N VAL A 151 1.32 20.98 17.50
CA VAL A 151 2.54 20.19 17.30
C VAL A 151 3.45 20.90 16.30
N ASP A 152 4.71 21.03 16.66
CA ASP A 152 5.74 21.55 15.78
C ASP A 152 5.87 20.71 14.52
N ARG A 153 6.05 21.37 13.37
CA ARG A 153 6.08 20.73 12.07
C ARG A 153 7.24 19.75 11.93
N ASP A 154 8.42 20.12 12.40
CA ASP A 154 9.61 19.29 12.29
C ASP A 154 9.50 18.05 13.19
N ALA A 155 8.94 18.20 14.39
CA ALA A 155 8.65 17.09 15.29
C ALA A 155 7.61 16.13 14.67
N TRP A 156 6.56 16.66 14.04
CA TRP A 156 5.56 15.87 13.33
C TRP A 156 6.17 15.07 12.17
N ASP A 157 6.97 15.71 11.34
CA ASP A 157 7.63 15.10 10.20
C ASP A 157 8.62 14.00 10.64
N ALA A 158 9.31 14.21 11.77
CA ALA A 158 10.19 13.20 12.36
C ALA A 158 9.41 11.98 12.85
N ALA A 159 8.29 12.18 13.55
CA ALA A 159 7.43 11.11 14.01
C ALA A 159 6.83 10.32 12.85
N THR A 160 6.31 11.01 11.81
CA THR A 160 5.76 10.39 10.60
C THR A 160 6.81 9.54 9.89
N ARG A 161 8.03 10.04 9.71
CA ARG A 161 9.14 9.27 9.11
C ARG A 161 9.48 8.01 9.92
N THR A 162 9.39 8.07 11.24
CA THR A 162 9.63 6.91 12.10
C THR A 162 8.58 5.83 11.88
N VAL A 163 7.30 6.20 11.82
CA VAL A 163 6.19 5.28 11.51
C VAL A 163 6.31 4.69 10.10
N GLU A 164 6.66 5.49 9.11
CA GLU A 164 6.89 5.02 7.73
C GLU A 164 8.04 4.00 7.66
N LYS A 165 9.15 4.25 8.35
CA LYS A 165 10.29 3.33 8.41
C LYS A 165 9.92 2.01 9.09
N ALA A 166 9.17 2.06 10.20
CA ALA A 166 8.69 0.87 10.89
C ALA A 166 7.77 0.03 9.97
N ALA A 167 6.84 0.68 9.25
CA ALA A 167 5.97 0.00 8.29
C ALA A 167 6.73 -0.61 7.10
N ALA A 168 7.81 0.00 6.65
CA ALA A 168 8.67 -0.53 5.59
C ALA A 168 9.47 -1.76 6.02
N GLY A 169 9.86 -1.83 7.29
CA GLY A 169 10.61 -2.94 7.90
C GLY A 169 9.72 -4.12 8.31
N ALA A 170 8.42 -3.90 8.49
CA ALA A 170 7.49 -4.96 8.85
C ALA A 170 7.34 -5.96 7.68
N SER A 171 7.85 -7.17 7.86
CA SER A 171 7.64 -8.29 6.92
C SER A 171 6.30 -8.96 7.24
N PRO A 172 5.37 -9.08 6.27
CA PRO A 172 4.22 -9.95 6.46
C PRO A 172 4.72 -11.41 6.51
N GLY A 173 4.68 -12.02 7.67
CA GLY A 173 4.91 -13.47 7.80
C GLY A 173 6.26 -13.88 8.35
N MET A 174 6.84 -13.16 9.31
CA MET A 174 7.86 -13.76 10.18
C MET A 174 7.17 -14.23 11.46
N PRO A 175 7.07 -15.53 11.69
CA PRO A 175 6.80 -16.02 13.04
C PRO A 175 8.04 -15.73 13.89
N VAL A 176 7.86 -15.06 15.02
CA VAL A 176 8.80 -15.02 16.10
C VAL A 176 8.51 -16.21 17.01
#